data_6717f640db12d73f65d6d93fd5b60afa
#
_entry.id   6717f640db12d73f65d6d93fd5b60afa
#
_cell.length_a   1.000
_cell.length_b   1.000
_cell.length_c   1.000
_cell.angle_alpha   90.00
_cell.angle_beta   90.00
_cell.angle_gamma   90.00
#
_symmetry.space_group_name_H-M   'P 1'
#
loop_
_entity.id
_entity.type
_entity.pdbx_description
1 polymer ?
#
loop_
_entity_poly.entity_id
_entity_poly.type
_entity_poly.pdbx_seq_one_letter_code
_entity_poly.pdbx_strand_id
1 'polypeptide(L)'
;MRILRVAAILVAAGILIGSIPTPTAVAQSSCSDLNGTIGPDGVCSVHTSNPTYTLDITFPDDYPDRQALTAYLTQARDGFVNVSQMPGSYNLPYELDAKGAGYRSGSPTGGTQSVVFTMWQNVGGVHPQTWYKSFNWDLGKKAPITFDTLFKPGTKPLDVIYPAVEQYIQKQQGLIDGIPPNVGLDPSKYQNFALTDDAVSFFFGQGELIAESAGPVEASVPRATLAPLLA
;
A
#
# COMPACT_ATOMS: atom_id res chain seq x y z
N MET A 1 -71.29 -33.71 49.28
CA MET A 1 -69.92 -33.37 48.82
C MET A 1 -69.87 -33.39 47.30
N ARG A 2 -69.81 -32.22 46.65
CA ARG A 2 -69.77 -32.08 45.19
C ARG A 2 -68.37 -31.80 44.78
N ILE A 3 -67.79 -32.68 43.95
CA ILE A 3 -66.42 -32.51 43.39
C ILE A 3 -66.58 -31.78 42.08
N LEU A 4 -66.06 -30.51 42.03
CA LEU A 4 -65.92 -29.75 40.80
C LEU A 4 -64.67 -30.26 40.04
N ARG A 5 -64.89 -30.69 38.80
CA ARG A 5 -63.77 -30.94 37.85
C ARG A 5 -63.51 -29.66 37.08
N VAL A 6 -62.34 -29.11 37.26
CA VAL A 6 -61.84 -27.98 36.44
C VAL A 6 -61.07 -28.55 35.23
N ALA A 7 -61.56 -28.23 34.03
CA ALA A 7 -60.93 -28.60 32.78
C ALA A 7 -59.91 -27.47 32.43
N ALA A 8 -58.65 -27.81 32.32
CA ALA A 8 -57.60 -26.88 31.86
C ALA A 8 -57.53 -26.92 30.32
N ILE A 9 -57.76 -25.78 29.69
CA ILE A 9 -57.60 -25.60 28.24
C ILE A 9 -56.15 -25.11 27.99
N LEU A 10 -55.34 -25.95 27.36
CA LEU A 10 -54.01 -25.57 26.88
C LEU A 10 -54.14 -24.84 25.53
N VAL A 11 -53.88 -23.54 25.51
CA VAL A 11 -53.75 -22.76 24.30
C VAL A 11 -52.31 -22.87 23.84
N ALA A 12 -52.03 -23.59 22.75
CA ALA A 12 -50.72 -23.63 22.10
C ALA A 12 -50.54 -22.37 21.24
N ALA A 13 -49.77 -21.40 21.74
CA ALA A 13 -49.33 -20.23 20.95
C ALA A 13 -48.20 -20.66 20.02
N GLY A 14 -48.46 -20.82 18.73
CA GLY A 14 -47.47 -21.05 17.70
C GLY A 14 -46.63 -19.79 17.48
N ILE A 15 -45.34 -19.83 17.88
CA ILE A 15 -44.37 -18.78 17.57
C ILE A 15 -43.89 -18.97 16.12
N LEU A 16 -44.38 -18.15 15.20
CA LEU A 16 -43.82 -18.02 13.88
C LEU A 16 -42.47 -17.29 14.02
N ILE A 17 -41.38 -18.05 14.00
CA ILE A 17 -40.03 -17.50 13.92
C ILE A 17 -39.82 -17.00 12.47
N GLY A 18 -40.16 -15.74 12.22
CA GLY A 18 -39.81 -15.06 10.99
C GLY A 18 -38.29 -14.95 10.88
N SER A 19 -37.70 -15.61 9.87
CA SER A 19 -36.28 -15.44 9.53
C SER A 19 -36.06 -13.98 9.09
N ILE A 20 -35.47 -13.17 9.95
CA ILE A 20 -35.00 -11.82 9.60
C ILE A 20 -33.80 -12.06 8.67
N PRO A 21 -33.82 -11.60 7.40
CA PRO A 21 -32.61 -11.63 6.56
C PRO A 21 -31.55 -10.80 7.25
N THR A 22 -30.47 -11.45 7.67
CA THR A 22 -29.24 -10.72 8.11
C THR A 22 -28.75 -9.91 6.94
N PRO A 23 -28.55 -8.59 7.07
CA PRO A 23 -27.92 -7.81 6.03
C PRO A 23 -26.52 -8.40 5.79
N THR A 24 -26.28 -8.93 4.59
CA THR A 24 -24.94 -9.25 4.13
C THR A 24 -24.19 -7.93 4.09
N ALA A 25 -23.26 -7.72 5.02
CA ALA A 25 -22.32 -6.62 4.96
C ALA A 25 -21.54 -6.78 3.64
N VAL A 26 -21.86 -5.97 2.64
CA VAL A 26 -21.04 -5.84 1.45
C VAL A 26 -19.73 -5.25 1.96
N ALA A 27 -18.63 -6.00 1.81
CA ALA A 27 -17.32 -5.50 2.16
C ALA A 27 -17.06 -4.24 1.32
N GLN A 28 -17.02 -3.09 1.99
CA GLN A 28 -16.77 -1.81 1.34
C GLN A 28 -15.38 -1.87 0.69
N SER A 29 -15.25 -1.44 -0.57
CA SER A 29 -13.96 -1.47 -1.27
C SER A 29 -13.11 -0.28 -0.84
N SER A 30 -11.78 -0.42 -0.89
CA SER A 30 -10.86 0.70 -0.64
C SER A 30 -11.14 1.88 -1.56
N CYS A 31 -11.61 1.59 -2.76
CA CYS A 31 -11.97 2.58 -3.77
C CYS A 31 -13.17 3.44 -3.35
N SER A 32 -14.24 2.80 -2.82
CA SER A 32 -15.42 3.53 -2.36
C SER A 32 -15.14 4.42 -1.14
N ASP A 33 -14.23 4.00 -0.25
CA ASP A 33 -13.80 4.77 0.91
C ASP A 33 -13.07 6.08 0.52
N LEU A 34 -12.46 6.07 -0.67
CA LEU A 34 -11.78 7.23 -1.26
C LEU A 34 -12.66 8.03 -2.24
N ASN A 35 -13.94 7.69 -2.37
CA ASN A 35 -14.88 8.24 -3.36
C ASN A 35 -14.43 8.00 -4.81
N GLY A 36 -13.76 6.88 -5.06
CA GLY A 36 -13.30 6.47 -6.39
C GLY A 36 -14.31 5.59 -7.12
N THR A 37 -13.95 5.27 -8.37
CA THR A 37 -14.67 4.34 -9.25
C THR A 37 -13.74 3.22 -9.69
N ILE A 38 -14.25 1.98 -9.72
CA ILE A 38 -13.49 0.82 -10.18
C ILE A 38 -13.77 0.60 -11.66
N GLY A 39 -12.72 0.59 -12.47
CA GLY A 39 -12.80 0.27 -13.88
C GLY A 39 -12.99 -1.22 -14.17
N PRO A 40 -13.26 -1.61 -15.43
CA PRO A 40 -13.44 -3.01 -15.83
C PRO A 40 -12.15 -3.86 -15.66
N ASP A 41 -11.00 -3.23 -15.51
CA ASP A 41 -9.70 -3.81 -15.25
C ASP A 41 -9.42 -4.04 -13.75
N GLY A 42 -10.37 -3.71 -12.87
CA GLY A 42 -10.22 -3.81 -11.42
C GLY A 42 -9.35 -2.69 -10.80
N VAL A 43 -9.05 -1.64 -11.57
CA VAL A 43 -8.30 -0.47 -11.09
C VAL A 43 -9.26 0.55 -10.51
N CYS A 44 -8.98 0.98 -9.28
CA CYS A 44 -9.62 2.14 -8.68
C CYS A 44 -9.05 3.42 -9.25
N SER A 45 -9.93 4.37 -9.56
CA SER A 45 -9.55 5.73 -9.98
C SER A 45 -10.31 6.75 -9.14
N VAL A 46 -9.55 7.65 -8.52
CA VAL A 46 -10.05 8.81 -7.77
C VAL A 46 -9.54 10.05 -8.47
N HIS A 47 -10.43 10.94 -8.88
CA HIS A 47 -10.05 12.22 -9.49
C HIS A 47 -10.80 13.36 -8.82
N THR A 48 -10.09 14.43 -8.49
CA THR A 48 -10.68 15.68 -7.99
C THR A 48 -9.93 16.85 -8.60
N SER A 49 -10.65 17.81 -9.15
CA SER A 49 -10.07 19.05 -9.67
C SER A 49 -10.91 20.26 -9.24
N ASN A 50 -10.23 21.28 -8.71
CA ASN A 50 -10.81 22.56 -8.32
C ASN A 50 -9.75 23.68 -8.45
N PRO A 51 -10.08 24.95 -8.17
CA PRO A 51 -9.13 26.06 -8.35
C PRO A 51 -7.87 25.99 -7.46
N THR A 52 -7.87 25.20 -6.38
CA THR A 52 -6.73 25.11 -5.44
C THR A 52 -5.89 23.88 -5.63
N TYR A 53 -6.45 22.77 -6.13
CA TYR A 53 -5.70 21.55 -6.37
C TYR A 53 -6.33 20.62 -7.41
N THR A 54 -5.46 19.75 -7.95
CA THR A 54 -5.84 18.53 -8.70
C THR A 54 -5.26 17.33 -7.96
N LEU A 55 -6.06 16.27 -7.85
CA LEU A 55 -5.69 15.03 -7.18
C LEU A 55 -6.08 13.85 -8.09
N ASP A 56 -5.12 12.99 -8.38
CA ASP A 56 -5.29 11.75 -9.13
C ASP A 56 -4.71 10.57 -8.37
N ILE A 57 -5.56 9.59 -8.01
CA ILE A 57 -5.11 8.35 -7.34
C ILE A 57 -5.60 7.16 -8.17
N THR A 58 -4.68 6.26 -8.51
CA THR A 58 -5.02 5.01 -9.20
C THR A 58 -4.32 3.82 -8.54
N PHE A 59 -5.04 2.71 -8.34
CA PHE A 59 -4.47 1.50 -7.75
C PHE A 59 -5.33 0.26 -8.01
N PRO A 60 -4.75 -0.96 -8.01
CA PRO A 60 -5.54 -2.20 -8.05
C PRO A 60 -6.34 -2.38 -6.75
N ASP A 61 -7.68 -2.53 -6.85
CA ASP A 61 -8.59 -2.59 -5.66
C ASP A 61 -8.59 -3.97 -4.97
N ASP A 62 -7.77 -4.91 -5.43
CA ASP A 62 -7.73 -6.29 -4.93
C ASP A 62 -6.67 -6.53 -3.83
N TYR A 63 -6.03 -5.48 -3.31
CA TYR A 63 -5.05 -5.62 -2.24
C TYR A 63 -5.71 -6.06 -0.92
N PRO A 64 -5.18 -7.10 -0.23
CA PRO A 64 -5.88 -7.71 0.91
C PRO A 64 -6.02 -6.80 2.14
N ASP A 65 -4.98 -6.05 2.51
CA ASP A 65 -5.03 -5.11 3.64
C ASP A 65 -5.56 -3.74 3.20
N ARG A 66 -6.86 -3.71 2.93
CA ARG A 66 -7.57 -2.50 2.50
C ARG A 66 -7.49 -1.39 3.52
N GLN A 67 -7.52 -1.73 4.81
CA GLN A 67 -7.50 -0.74 5.89
C GLN A 67 -6.20 0.06 5.91
N ALA A 68 -5.05 -0.61 5.85
CA ALA A 68 -3.75 0.06 5.85
C ALA A 68 -3.57 0.94 4.60
N LEU A 69 -3.97 0.41 3.43
CA LEU A 69 -3.89 1.13 2.16
C LEU A 69 -4.77 2.40 2.18
N THR A 70 -6.06 2.25 2.54
CA THR A 70 -7.01 3.36 2.58
C THR A 70 -6.61 4.42 3.61
N ALA A 71 -6.15 3.99 4.80
CA ALA A 71 -5.69 4.91 5.83
C ALA A 71 -4.52 5.79 5.35
N TYR A 72 -3.54 5.18 4.68
CA TYR A 72 -2.41 5.93 4.11
C TYR A 72 -2.85 6.93 3.03
N LEU A 73 -3.65 6.48 2.06
CA LEU A 73 -4.10 7.34 0.95
C LEU A 73 -4.99 8.48 1.47
N THR A 74 -5.84 8.22 2.45
CA THR A 74 -6.65 9.25 3.12
C THR A 74 -5.77 10.28 3.80
N GLN A 75 -4.77 9.83 4.58
CA GLN A 75 -3.83 10.73 5.25
C GLN A 75 -3.04 11.59 4.25
N ALA A 76 -2.53 10.98 3.17
CA ALA A 76 -1.79 11.69 2.13
C ALA A 76 -2.66 12.74 1.43
N ARG A 77 -3.89 12.35 1.01
CA ARG A 77 -4.88 13.25 0.41
C ARG A 77 -5.21 14.42 1.33
N ASP A 78 -5.59 14.13 2.57
CA ASP A 78 -6.06 15.15 3.50
C ASP A 78 -4.93 16.12 3.88
N GLY A 79 -3.71 15.61 4.04
CA GLY A 79 -2.52 16.46 4.26
C GLY A 79 -2.26 17.40 3.07
N PHE A 80 -2.32 16.87 1.85
CA PHE A 80 -2.15 17.65 0.62
C PHE A 80 -3.25 18.71 0.45
N VAL A 81 -4.52 18.33 0.63
CA VAL A 81 -5.67 19.25 0.53
C VAL A 81 -5.53 20.39 1.55
N ASN A 82 -5.17 20.07 2.80
CA ASN A 82 -4.94 21.08 3.82
C ASN A 82 -3.87 22.09 3.41
N VAL A 83 -2.75 21.65 2.84
CA VAL A 83 -1.69 22.56 2.37
C VAL A 83 -2.18 23.44 1.21
N SER A 84 -2.96 22.91 0.28
CA SER A 84 -3.50 23.67 -0.86
C SER A 84 -4.49 24.77 -0.46
N GLN A 85 -5.11 24.63 0.71
CA GLN A 85 -6.12 25.55 1.25
C GLN A 85 -5.57 26.51 2.31
N MET A 86 -4.26 26.44 2.62
CA MET A 86 -3.64 27.34 3.59
C MET A 86 -3.69 28.81 3.11
N PRO A 87 -3.94 29.77 4.01
CA PRO A 87 -3.83 31.18 3.68
C PRO A 87 -2.42 31.52 3.18
N GLY A 88 -2.33 32.16 2.03
CA GLY A 88 -1.04 32.52 1.42
C GLY A 88 -0.47 31.45 0.48
N SER A 89 -1.17 30.37 0.19
CA SER A 89 -0.81 29.45 -0.88
C SER A 89 -0.72 30.19 -2.23
N TYR A 90 0.33 29.91 -2.98
CA TYR A 90 0.62 30.54 -4.28
C TYR A 90 0.97 29.50 -5.34
N ASN A 91 1.00 29.90 -6.61
CA ASN A 91 1.20 28.99 -7.74
C ASN A 91 0.19 27.83 -7.79
N LEU A 92 -1.07 28.13 -7.49
CA LEU A 92 -2.16 27.16 -7.57
C LEU A 92 -2.59 26.91 -9.03
N PRO A 93 -3.21 25.76 -9.34
CA PRO A 93 -3.52 24.67 -8.42
C PRO A 93 -2.29 23.83 -8.06
N TYR A 94 -2.29 23.25 -6.85
CA TYR A 94 -1.35 22.22 -6.46
C TYR A 94 -1.76 20.87 -7.07
N GLU A 95 -0.81 19.96 -7.20
CA GLU A 95 -1.04 18.67 -7.86
C GLU A 95 -0.52 17.53 -6.98
N LEU A 96 -1.32 16.46 -6.85
CA LEU A 96 -0.93 15.20 -6.22
C LEU A 96 -1.34 14.04 -7.11
N ASP A 97 -0.35 13.27 -7.57
CA ASP A 97 -0.53 12.01 -8.28
C ASP A 97 -0.08 10.85 -7.38
N ALA A 98 -0.93 9.82 -7.25
CA ALA A 98 -0.61 8.56 -6.57
C ALA A 98 -0.92 7.40 -7.52
N LYS A 99 0.11 6.74 -8.04
CA LYS A 99 -0.02 5.61 -8.98
C LYS A 99 0.43 4.32 -8.32
N GLY A 100 -0.52 3.44 -7.98
CA GLY A 100 -0.28 2.13 -7.40
C GLY A 100 -0.04 1.07 -8.47
N ALA A 101 1.14 0.44 -8.44
CA ALA A 101 1.47 -0.72 -9.24
C ALA A 101 1.37 -2.00 -8.41
N GLY A 102 0.70 -3.04 -8.94
CA GLY A 102 0.56 -4.34 -8.31
C GLY A 102 1.68 -5.30 -8.67
N TYR A 103 2.17 -6.07 -7.69
CA TYR A 103 3.16 -7.13 -7.87
C TYR A 103 2.69 -8.40 -7.17
N ARG A 104 3.12 -9.56 -7.68
CA ARG A 104 2.77 -10.87 -7.09
C ARG A 104 3.96 -11.81 -7.15
N SER A 105 4.04 -12.72 -6.18
CA SER A 105 4.93 -13.86 -6.22
C SER A 105 4.26 -15.11 -5.67
N GLY A 106 4.66 -16.27 -6.18
CA GLY A 106 4.15 -17.57 -5.76
C GLY A 106 2.71 -17.82 -6.17
N SER A 107 2.02 -18.68 -5.43
CA SER A 107 0.64 -19.06 -5.75
C SER A 107 -0.37 -18.00 -5.31
N PRO A 108 -1.58 -17.97 -5.94
CA PRO A 108 -2.63 -17.03 -5.56
C PRO A 108 -3.12 -17.13 -4.12
N THR A 109 -2.86 -18.26 -3.45
CA THR A 109 -3.33 -18.53 -2.07
C THR A 109 -2.22 -18.64 -1.03
N GLY A 110 -0.97 -18.79 -1.47
CA GLY A 110 0.17 -19.02 -0.55
C GLY A 110 1.41 -18.20 -0.92
N GLY A 111 1.28 -17.29 -1.87
CA GLY A 111 2.34 -16.37 -2.27
C GLY A 111 2.24 -15.02 -1.58
N THR A 112 2.75 -13.99 -2.26
CA THR A 112 2.70 -12.61 -1.78
C THR A 112 1.98 -11.70 -2.78
N GLN A 113 1.37 -10.66 -2.27
CA GLN A 113 0.81 -9.57 -3.07
C GLN A 113 1.36 -8.25 -2.55
N SER A 114 1.84 -7.41 -3.46
CA SER A 114 2.37 -6.09 -3.15
C SER A 114 1.66 -5.03 -3.98
N VAL A 115 1.52 -3.84 -3.40
CA VAL A 115 1.16 -2.61 -4.12
C VAL A 115 2.19 -1.55 -3.76
N VAL A 116 2.80 -0.94 -4.77
CA VAL A 116 3.75 0.16 -4.60
C VAL A 116 3.18 1.40 -5.24
N PHE A 117 2.97 2.43 -4.44
CA PHE A 117 2.58 3.74 -4.91
C PHE A 117 3.81 4.57 -5.27
N THR A 118 3.83 5.10 -6.48
CA THR A 118 4.63 6.27 -6.84
C THR A 118 3.79 7.49 -6.50
N MET A 119 4.25 8.25 -5.52
CA MET A 119 3.61 9.50 -5.08
C MET A 119 4.39 10.66 -5.68
N TRP A 120 3.71 11.51 -6.44
CA TRP A 120 4.29 12.73 -6.99
C TRP A 120 3.48 13.93 -6.54
N GLN A 121 4.14 14.98 -6.09
CA GLN A 121 3.48 16.16 -5.53
C GLN A 121 4.15 17.44 -6.00
N ASN A 122 3.34 18.42 -6.42
CA ASN A 122 3.73 19.79 -6.68
C ASN A 122 2.89 20.74 -5.80
N VAL A 123 3.53 21.40 -4.85
CA VAL A 123 2.89 22.35 -3.93
C VAL A 123 3.40 23.77 -4.13
N GLY A 124 3.69 24.14 -5.37
CA GLY A 124 4.14 25.50 -5.72
C GLY A 124 5.58 25.84 -5.28
N GLY A 125 6.36 24.84 -4.84
CA GLY A 125 7.76 25.00 -4.46
C GLY A 125 8.69 25.11 -5.66
N VAL A 126 10.00 24.96 -5.41
CA VAL A 126 11.05 25.09 -6.44
C VAL A 126 10.96 23.95 -7.46
N HIS A 127 10.65 22.74 -7.00
CA HIS A 127 10.47 21.56 -7.82
C HIS A 127 9.50 20.57 -7.16
N PRO A 128 8.84 19.71 -7.96
CA PRO A 128 8.00 18.62 -7.45
C PRO A 128 8.84 17.62 -6.64
N GLN A 129 8.16 16.86 -5.78
CA GLN A 129 8.73 15.79 -4.98
C GLN A 129 8.15 14.45 -5.39
N THR A 130 8.99 13.41 -5.46
CA THR A 130 8.56 12.04 -5.71
C THR A 130 9.03 11.12 -4.60
N TRP A 131 8.12 10.35 -4.04
CA TRP A 131 8.45 9.31 -3.06
C TRP A 131 7.66 8.04 -3.33
N TYR A 132 7.99 6.97 -2.62
CA TYR A 132 7.30 5.70 -2.73
C TYR A 132 6.62 5.31 -1.42
N LYS A 133 5.55 4.53 -1.55
CA LYS A 133 4.93 3.81 -0.44
C LYS A 133 4.54 2.42 -0.89
N SER A 134 5.13 1.41 -0.27
CA SER A 134 4.78 0.02 -0.54
C SER A 134 3.91 -0.59 0.56
N PHE A 135 3.09 -1.53 0.15
CA PHE A 135 2.33 -2.44 0.98
C PHE A 135 2.59 -3.86 0.49
N ASN A 136 3.01 -4.74 1.39
CA ASN A 136 3.34 -6.11 1.06
C ASN A 136 2.56 -7.06 1.97
N TRP A 137 1.97 -8.10 1.41
CA TRP A 137 1.10 -9.04 2.11
C TRP A 137 1.47 -10.49 1.83
N ASP A 138 1.56 -11.29 2.88
CA ASP A 138 1.68 -12.74 2.80
C ASP A 138 0.27 -13.36 2.73
N LEU A 139 -0.07 -13.95 1.59
CA LEU A 139 -1.39 -14.52 1.34
C LEU A 139 -1.65 -15.79 2.16
N GLY A 140 -0.59 -16.54 2.47
CA GLY A 140 -0.66 -17.75 3.28
C GLY A 140 -0.84 -17.45 4.77
N LYS A 141 0.00 -16.56 5.31
CA LYS A 141 -0.05 -16.13 6.72
C LYS A 141 -1.16 -15.10 6.99
N LYS A 142 -1.72 -14.49 5.94
CA LYS A 142 -2.70 -13.37 6.01
C LYS A 142 -2.19 -12.22 6.89
N ALA A 143 -0.97 -11.79 6.64
CA ALA A 143 -0.28 -10.77 7.44
C ALA A 143 0.59 -9.86 6.56
N PRO A 144 0.84 -8.60 7.00
CA PRO A 144 1.74 -7.71 6.31
C PRO A 144 3.19 -8.23 6.38
N ILE A 145 3.94 -7.98 5.30
CA ILE A 145 5.37 -8.22 5.24
C ILE A 145 6.08 -6.87 5.35
N THR A 146 6.91 -6.71 6.38
CA THR A 146 7.80 -5.57 6.57
C THR A 146 9.23 -5.97 6.20
N PHE A 147 10.15 -5.00 6.08
CA PHE A 147 11.56 -5.30 5.86
C PHE A 147 12.12 -6.25 6.94
N ASP A 148 11.75 -6.04 8.19
CA ASP A 148 12.20 -6.88 9.31
C ASP A 148 11.65 -8.31 9.25
N THR A 149 10.40 -8.49 8.78
CA THR A 149 9.76 -9.82 8.70
C THR A 149 10.05 -10.54 7.38
N LEU A 150 10.60 -9.83 6.38
CA LEU A 150 11.00 -10.41 5.11
C LEU A 150 12.20 -11.35 5.26
N PHE A 151 13.06 -11.10 6.25
CA PHE A 151 14.30 -11.84 6.46
C PHE A 151 14.28 -12.67 7.74
N LYS A 152 15.05 -13.76 7.74
CA LYS A 152 15.22 -14.60 8.93
C LYS A 152 15.86 -13.81 10.06
N PRO A 153 15.39 -13.97 11.30
CA PRO A 153 15.99 -13.31 12.48
C PRO A 153 17.50 -13.57 12.57
N GLY A 154 18.26 -12.54 12.90
CA GLY A 154 19.71 -12.62 13.08
C GLY A 154 20.54 -12.63 11.80
N THR A 155 19.91 -12.58 10.62
CA THR A 155 20.62 -12.38 9.35
C THR A 155 21.00 -10.92 9.15
N LYS A 156 21.93 -10.66 8.21
CA LYS A 156 22.36 -9.31 7.84
C LYS A 156 22.05 -9.06 6.36
N PRO A 157 20.78 -8.82 6.00
CA PRO A 157 20.38 -8.72 4.60
C PRO A 157 21.07 -7.57 3.86
N LEU A 158 21.38 -6.46 4.53
CA LEU A 158 22.03 -5.31 3.91
C LEU A 158 23.45 -5.59 3.43
N ASP A 159 24.17 -6.55 4.05
CA ASP A 159 25.49 -6.98 3.55
C ASP A 159 25.43 -7.55 2.13
N VAL A 160 24.24 -8.03 1.70
CA VAL A 160 23.96 -8.57 0.35
C VAL A 160 23.19 -7.57 -0.52
N ILE A 161 22.20 -6.89 0.05
CA ILE A 161 21.33 -5.96 -0.69
C ILE A 161 22.10 -4.71 -1.12
N TYR A 162 22.84 -4.10 -0.20
CA TYR A 162 23.50 -2.82 -0.48
C TYR A 162 24.46 -2.90 -1.69
N PRO A 163 25.42 -3.84 -1.78
CA PRO A 163 26.29 -3.90 -2.95
C PRO A 163 25.53 -4.24 -4.24
N ALA A 164 24.45 -5.03 -4.16
CA ALA A 164 23.63 -5.35 -5.33
C ALA A 164 22.85 -4.13 -5.82
N VAL A 165 22.28 -3.34 -4.91
CA VAL A 165 21.57 -2.09 -5.22
C VAL A 165 22.54 -1.06 -5.77
N GLU A 166 23.69 -0.88 -5.14
CA GLU A 166 24.73 0.04 -5.62
C GLU A 166 25.17 -0.29 -7.05
N GLN A 167 25.48 -1.55 -7.32
CA GLN A 167 25.86 -2.01 -8.68
C GLN A 167 24.74 -1.79 -9.69
N TYR A 168 23.48 -2.06 -9.30
CA TYR A 168 22.33 -1.85 -10.17
C TYR A 168 22.18 -0.37 -10.55
N ILE A 169 22.21 0.53 -9.56
CA ILE A 169 22.05 1.97 -9.76
C ILE A 169 23.23 2.56 -10.54
N GLN A 170 24.47 2.16 -10.24
CA GLN A 170 25.64 2.59 -11.01
C GLN A 170 25.49 2.24 -12.49
N LYS A 171 25.04 1.05 -12.79
CA LYS A 171 24.83 0.60 -14.17
C LYS A 171 23.70 1.37 -14.89
N GLN A 172 22.61 1.68 -14.19
CA GLN A 172 21.45 2.35 -14.78
C GLN A 172 21.62 3.86 -14.89
N GLN A 173 22.23 4.49 -13.89
CA GLN A 173 22.34 5.95 -13.78
C GLN A 173 23.73 6.49 -14.18
N GLY A 174 24.68 5.60 -14.45
CA GLY A 174 26.06 6.01 -14.77
C GLY A 174 26.77 6.72 -13.61
N LEU A 175 26.39 6.43 -12.36
CA LEU A 175 27.01 7.06 -11.18
C LEU A 175 28.47 6.64 -11.08
N ILE A 176 29.34 7.63 -10.98
CA ILE A 176 30.79 7.44 -10.79
C ILE A 176 31.09 7.26 -9.30
N ASP A 177 30.44 8.06 -8.46
CA ASP A 177 30.57 7.97 -7.01
C ASP A 177 29.54 6.96 -6.49
N GLY A 178 29.96 5.98 -5.69
CA GLY A 178 29.08 4.99 -5.10
C GLY A 178 28.10 5.61 -4.08
N ILE A 179 27.19 4.77 -3.59
CA ILE A 179 26.30 5.14 -2.50
C ILE A 179 27.12 5.15 -1.19
N PRO A 180 27.12 6.22 -0.39
CA PRO A 180 27.87 6.24 0.87
C PRO A 180 27.40 5.10 1.80
N PRO A 181 28.32 4.33 2.44
CA PRO A 181 27.95 3.19 3.29
C PRO A 181 26.97 3.53 4.44
N ASN A 182 27.09 4.73 5.00
CA ASN A 182 26.16 5.19 6.05
C ASN A 182 24.73 5.42 5.54
N VAL A 183 24.53 5.57 4.23
CA VAL A 183 23.22 5.64 3.58
C VAL A 183 22.81 4.26 3.09
N GLY A 184 23.69 3.55 2.38
CA GLY A 184 23.41 2.26 1.78
C GLY A 184 23.22 1.11 2.79
N LEU A 185 23.74 1.24 4.01
CA LEU A 185 23.57 0.26 5.10
C LEU A 185 22.48 0.69 6.13
N ASP A 186 21.74 1.76 5.85
CA ASP A 186 20.63 2.18 6.71
C ASP A 186 19.35 1.41 6.35
N PRO A 187 18.83 0.52 7.22
CA PRO A 187 17.63 -0.27 6.94
C PRO A 187 16.36 0.59 6.74
N SER A 188 16.34 1.81 7.26
CA SER A 188 15.21 2.71 7.07
C SER A 188 14.98 3.10 5.60
N LYS A 189 16.02 3.00 4.76
CA LYS A 189 15.95 3.28 3.32
C LYS A 189 15.29 2.17 2.50
N TYR A 190 15.21 0.95 3.03
CA TYR A 190 14.73 -0.24 2.32
C TYR A 190 13.28 -0.63 2.69
N GLN A 191 12.52 0.29 3.26
CA GLN A 191 11.15 0.02 3.69
C GLN A 191 10.15 -0.09 2.53
N ASN A 192 10.46 0.52 1.38
CA ASN A 192 9.63 0.42 0.19
C ASN A 192 10.19 -0.65 -0.75
N PHE A 193 9.49 -1.79 -0.84
CA PHE A 193 9.88 -2.90 -1.70
C PHE A 193 8.65 -3.62 -2.26
N ALA A 194 8.86 -4.42 -3.31
CA ALA A 194 7.89 -5.36 -3.86
C ALA A 194 8.55 -6.73 -4.10
N LEU A 195 7.71 -7.76 -4.08
CA LEU A 195 8.11 -9.14 -4.26
C LEU A 195 7.54 -9.69 -5.58
N THR A 196 8.43 -10.23 -6.42
CA THR A 196 8.07 -11.03 -7.59
C THR A 196 8.69 -12.43 -7.47
N ASP A 197 8.41 -13.32 -8.40
CA ASP A 197 9.04 -14.64 -8.42
C ASP A 197 10.56 -14.56 -8.63
N ASP A 198 11.01 -13.56 -9.39
CA ASP A 198 12.40 -13.42 -9.82
C ASP A 198 13.23 -12.47 -8.95
N ALA A 199 12.59 -11.47 -8.31
CA ALA A 199 13.32 -10.40 -7.64
C ALA A 199 12.59 -9.86 -6.40
N VAL A 200 13.37 -9.17 -5.56
CA VAL A 200 12.90 -8.16 -4.62
C VAL A 200 13.34 -6.81 -5.17
N SER A 201 12.36 -5.99 -5.57
CA SER A 201 12.59 -4.63 -6.04
C SER A 201 12.47 -3.66 -4.87
N PHE A 202 13.47 -2.78 -4.71
CA PHE A 202 13.49 -1.70 -3.72
C PHE A 202 13.27 -0.37 -4.42
N PHE A 203 12.47 0.51 -3.79
CA PHE A 203 12.06 1.79 -4.34
C PHE A 203 12.52 2.91 -3.41
N PHE A 204 13.27 3.87 -3.96
CA PHE A 204 13.86 4.97 -3.23
C PHE A 204 13.34 6.28 -3.80
N GLY A 205 12.72 7.08 -2.96
CA GLY A 205 12.24 8.41 -3.33
C GLY A 205 13.37 9.35 -3.70
N GLN A 206 13.00 10.47 -4.26
CA GLN A 206 13.93 11.52 -4.69
C GLN A 206 14.79 11.99 -3.51
N GLY A 207 16.10 11.89 -3.65
CA GLY A 207 17.07 12.29 -2.61
C GLY A 207 17.23 11.29 -1.44
N GLU A 208 16.57 10.12 -1.46
CA GLU A 208 16.66 9.15 -0.36
C GLU A 208 17.96 8.35 -0.35
N LEU A 209 18.48 7.98 -1.52
CA LEU A 209 19.64 7.12 -1.65
C LEU A 209 20.81 7.80 -2.40
N ILE A 210 20.47 8.59 -3.40
CA ILE A 210 21.40 9.35 -4.24
C ILE A 210 20.93 10.80 -4.36
N ALA A 211 21.71 11.65 -5.03
CA ALA A 211 21.38 13.07 -5.17
C ALA A 211 19.95 13.28 -5.73
N GLU A 212 19.25 14.27 -5.20
CA GLU A 212 17.89 14.62 -5.56
C GLU A 212 17.71 14.87 -7.07
N SER A 213 18.71 15.44 -7.73
CA SER A 213 18.72 15.70 -9.17
C SER A 213 18.66 14.42 -10.02
N ALA A 214 18.99 13.27 -9.47
CA ALA A 214 18.86 11.98 -10.16
C ALA A 214 17.41 11.45 -10.18
N GLY A 215 16.51 12.09 -9.42
CA GLY A 215 15.13 11.65 -9.28
C GLY A 215 14.97 10.41 -8.40
N PRO A 216 13.75 9.82 -8.38
CA PRO A 216 13.50 8.56 -7.70
C PRO A 216 14.16 7.39 -8.44
N VAL A 217 14.56 6.36 -7.71
CA VAL A 217 15.22 5.18 -8.29
C VAL A 217 14.57 3.88 -7.83
N GLU A 218 14.61 2.88 -8.70
CA GLU A 218 14.24 1.49 -8.39
C GLU A 218 15.46 0.61 -8.59
N ALA A 219 15.67 -0.37 -7.72
CA ALA A 219 16.71 -1.37 -7.86
C ALA A 219 16.20 -2.77 -7.57
N SER A 220 16.33 -3.67 -8.54
CA SER A 220 15.90 -5.05 -8.41
C SER A 220 17.08 -5.95 -8.03
N VAL A 221 16.93 -6.68 -6.94
CA VAL A 221 17.88 -7.70 -6.47
C VAL A 221 17.30 -9.08 -6.77
N PRO A 222 18.02 -9.94 -7.50
CA PRO A 222 17.54 -11.30 -7.82
C PRO A 222 17.14 -12.06 -6.56
N ARG A 223 15.94 -12.64 -6.55
CA ARG A 223 15.42 -13.40 -5.40
C ARG A 223 16.35 -14.57 -5.02
N ALA A 224 16.97 -15.20 -6.01
CA ALA A 224 17.94 -16.28 -5.79
C ALA A 224 19.12 -15.82 -4.92
N THR A 225 19.57 -14.58 -5.06
CA THR A 225 20.65 -13.99 -4.25
C THR A 225 20.22 -13.83 -2.78
N LEU A 226 18.95 -13.53 -2.54
CA LEU A 226 18.40 -13.32 -1.21
C LEU A 226 17.81 -14.60 -0.58
N ALA A 227 17.61 -15.66 -1.35
CA ALA A 227 16.94 -16.90 -0.90
C ALA A 227 17.48 -17.49 0.42
N PRO A 228 18.79 -17.50 0.72
CA PRO A 228 19.30 -18.00 1.99
C PRO A 228 18.85 -17.16 3.20
N LEU A 229 18.50 -15.88 3.00
CA LEU A 229 18.17 -14.89 4.02
C LEU A 229 16.66 -14.72 4.20
N LEU A 230 15.84 -15.04 3.18
CA LEU A 230 14.37 -14.87 3.23
C LEU A 230 13.73 -15.81 4.26
N ALA A 231 12.69 -15.29 4.99
CA ALA A 231 11.95 -15.99 6.05
C ALA A 231 10.90 -16.99 5.47
#